data_7c21624137d350c08906e55b7f0ccda6
#
_entry.id   7c21624137d350c08906e55b7f0ccda6
#
_cell.length_a   1.000
_cell.length_b   1.000
_cell.length_c   1.000
_cell.angle_alpha   90.00
_cell.angle_beta   90.00
_cell.angle_gamma   90.00
#
_symmetry.space_group_name_H-M   'P 1'
#
loop_
_entity.id
_entity.type
_entity.pdbx_description
1 polymer ?
#
loop_
_entity_poly.entity_id
_entity_poly.type
_entity_poly.pdbx_seq_one_letter_code
_entity_poly.pdbx_strand_id
1 'polypeptide(L)'
;MTAVFEIRAVLEGLACRLAASKVGRAELARLRVLFEDAYEHLTATGAAEAYYQADVAFHRALLELAGEPLLSRTAEVHRILTTSLAPGLYRDPHETHPEHLAIIEALGDGDADRAEDLARSHIRAAVPNIRSGTVVVPAIGPS
;
A
#
# COMPACT_ATOMS: atom_id res chain seq x y z
N MET A 1 1.70 11.48 15.56
CA MET A 1 2.00 10.18 14.91
C MET A 1 0.87 9.68 14.04
N THR A 2 -0.36 9.55 14.57
CA THR A 2 -1.50 9.03 13.79
C THR A 2 -1.89 9.91 12.60
N ALA A 3 -1.70 11.24 12.70
CA ALA A 3 -1.96 12.16 11.59
C ALA A 3 -1.15 11.82 10.32
N VAL A 4 0.03 11.24 10.48
CA VAL A 4 0.87 10.80 9.35
C VAL A 4 0.10 9.78 8.50
N PHE A 5 -0.54 8.80 9.13
CA PHE A 5 -1.31 7.78 8.43
C PHE A 5 -2.66 8.29 7.93
N GLU A 6 -3.27 9.24 8.61
CA GLU A 6 -4.48 9.91 8.11
C GLU A 6 -4.21 10.69 6.82
N ILE A 7 -3.10 11.42 6.78
CA ILE A 7 -2.67 12.14 5.56
C ILE A 7 -2.32 11.13 4.45
N ARG A 8 -1.59 10.07 4.79
CA ARG A 8 -1.26 9.01 3.84
C ARG A 8 -2.52 8.39 3.22
N ALA A 9 -3.54 8.13 4.04
CA ALA A 9 -4.81 7.58 3.56
C ALA A 9 -5.46 8.49 2.52
N VAL A 10 -5.44 9.81 2.74
CA VAL A 10 -5.98 10.79 1.78
C VAL A 10 -5.18 10.81 0.48
N LEU A 11 -3.86 10.84 0.57
CA LEU A 11 -2.98 10.89 -0.61
C LEU A 11 -3.09 9.62 -1.47
N GLU A 12 -3.04 8.46 -0.85
CA GLU A 12 -3.12 7.19 -1.59
C GLU A 12 -4.55 6.91 -2.06
N GLY A 13 -5.56 7.30 -1.30
CA GLY A 13 -6.94 7.24 -1.75
C GLY A 13 -7.19 8.08 -2.99
N LEU A 14 -6.69 9.32 -3.01
CA LEU A 14 -6.75 10.18 -4.19
C LEU A 14 -5.99 9.56 -5.37
N ALA A 15 -4.81 8.99 -5.12
CA ALA A 15 -4.04 8.32 -6.16
C ALA A 15 -4.83 7.17 -6.80
N CYS A 16 -5.50 6.35 -6.00
CA CYS A 16 -6.33 5.26 -6.50
C CYS A 16 -7.51 5.78 -7.33
N ARG A 17 -8.16 6.85 -6.88
CA ARG A 17 -9.24 7.49 -7.64
C ARG A 17 -8.76 7.91 -9.03
N LEU A 18 -7.63 8.58 -9.10
CA LEU A 18 -7.07 9.07 -10.35
C LEU A 18 -6.55 7.93 -11.25
N ALA A 19 -5.96 6.91 -10.66
CA ALA A 19 -5.43 5.76 -11.38
C ALA A 19 -6.52 4.88 -11.99
N ALA A 20 -7.71 4.81 -11.40
CA ALA A 20 -8.79 3.92 -11.83
C ALA A 20 -9.21 4.12 -13.30
N SER A 21 -9.05 5.33 -13.86
CA SER A 21 -9.36 5.62 -15.25
C SER A 21 -8.15 5.49 -16.21
N LYS A 22 -6.95 5.24 -15.68
CA LYS A 22 -5.68 5.30 -16.43
C LYS A 22 -4.92 3.98 -16.46
N VAL A 23 -5.12 3.12 -15.45
CA VAL A 23 -4.32 1.92 -15.27
C VAL A 23 -4.65 0.86 -16.32
N GLY A 24 -3.61 0.26 -16.90
CA GLY A 24 -3.74 -0.81 -17.89
C GLY A 24 -3.80 -2.19 -17.25
N ARG A 25 -4.37 -3.15 -17.98
CA ARG A 25 -4.49 -4.55 -17.53
C ARG A 25 -3.13 -5.19 -17.23
N ALA A 26 -2.12 -4.90 -18.03
CA ALA A 26 -0.78 -5.45 -17.85
C ALA A 26 -0.14 -5.00 -16.53
N GLU A 27 -0.33 -3.73 -16.16
CA GLU A 27 0.17 -3.20 -14.89
C GLU A 27 -0.55 -3.79 -13.70
N LEU A 28 -1.88 -3.92 -13.77
CA LEU A 28 -2.66 -4.57 -12.73
C LEU A 28 -2.29 -6.04 -12.55
N ALA A 29 -2.06 -6.76 -13.66
CA ALA A 29 -1.62 -8.15 -13.61
C ALA A 29 -0.25 -8.28 -12.94
N ARG A 30 0.69 -7.37 -13.22
CA ARG A 30 2.00 -7.35 -12.55
C ARG A 30 1.90 -7.10 -11.05
N LEU A 31 1.04 -6.16 -10.63
CA LEU A 31 0.82 -5.89 -9.22
C LEU A 31 0.20 -7.09 -8.49
N ARG A 32 -0.74 -7.76 -9.14
CA ARG A 32 -1.36 -8.97 -8.60
C ARG A 32 -0.34 -10.08 -8.40
N VAL A 33 0.46 -10.38 -9.42
CA VAL A 33 1.50 -11.42 -9.36
C VAL A 33 2.53 -11.09 -8.28
N LEU A 34 2.94 -9.83 -8.18
CA LEU A 34 3.88 -9.36 -7.15
C LEU A 34 3.41 -9.75 -5.73
N PHE A 35 2.14 -9.51 -5.41
CA PHE A 35 1.60 -9.87 -4.10
C PHE A 35 1.33 -11.35 -3.94
N GLU A 36 0.82 -12.01 -4.96
CA GLU A 36 0.55 -13.45 -4.90
C GLU A 36 1.84 -14.23 -4.67
N ASP A 37 2.90 -13.93 -5.41
CA ASP A 37 4.20 -14.57 -5.24
C ASP A 37 4.81 -14.29 -3.86
N ALA A 38 4.76 -13.03 -3.42
CA ALA A 38 5.30 -12.65 -2.13
C ALA A 38 4.53 -13.29 -0.96
N TYR A 39 3.21 -13.38 -1.08
CA TYR A 39 2.37 -14.02 -0.07
C TYR A 39 2.55 -15.53 -0.03
N GLU A 40 2.66 -16.18 -1.18
CA GLU A 40 2.98 -17.61 -1.28
C GLU A 40 4.33 -17.92 -0.62
N HIS A 41 5.34 -17.11 -0.89
CA HIS A 41 6.65 -17.24 -0.26
C HIS A 41 6.57 -17.10 1.26
N LEU A 42 5.83 -16.09 1.74
CA LEU A 42 5.62 -15.87 3.17
C LEU A 42 4.94 -17.08 3.83
N THR A 43 3.89 -17.62 3.23
CA THR A 43 3.16 -18.77 3.79
C THR A 43 4.00 -20.04 3.77
N ALA A 44 4.85 -20.22 2.78
CA ALA A 44 5.71 -21.38 2.65
C ALA A 44 6.92 -21.36 3.59
N THR A 45 7.51 -20.19 3.84
CA THR A 45 8.79 -20.07 4.55
C THR A 45 8.70 -19.33 5.89
N GLY A 46 7.64 -18.57 6.13
CA GLY A 46 7.52 -17.67 7.27
C GLY A 46 8.36 -16.40 7.16
N ALA A 47 9.13 -16.22 6.08
CA ALA A 47 9.99 -15.05 5.86
C ALA A 47 9.19 -13.92 5.22
N ALA A 48 9.11 -12.77 5.89
CA ALA A 48 8.26 -11.64 5.49
C ALA A 48 8.95 -10.63 4.57
N GLU A 49 10.23 -10.81 4.24
CA GLU A 49 11.00 -9.82 3.47
C GLU A 49 10.37 -9.53 2.10
N ALA A 50 10.04 -10.58 1.33
CA ALA A 50 9.44 -10.41 0.01
C ALA A 50 8.10 -9.68 0.09
N TYR A 51 7.29 -9.99 1.10
CA TYR A 51 6.01 -9.32 1.32
C TYR A 51 6.20 -7.84 1.68
N TYR A 52 7.15 -7.53 2.54
CA TYR A 52 7.50 -6.15 2.88
C TYR A 52 7.89 -5.35 1.63
N GLN A 53 8.74 -5.91 0.77
CA GLN A 53 9.16 -5.26 -0.47
C GLN A 53 8.00 -5.10 -1.45
N ALA A 54 7.12 -6.10 -1.55
CA ALA A 54 5.93 -6.01 -2.38
C ALA A 54 4.97 -4.90 -1.91
N ASP A 55 4.80 -4.76 -0.59
CA ASP A 55 3.98 -3.71 0.01
C ASP A 55 4.51 -2.32 -0.34
N VAL A 56 5.81 -2.11 -0.17
CA VAL A 56 6.46 -0.83 -0.51
C VAL A 56 6.30 -0.52 -2.01
N ALA A 57 6.56 -1.51 -2.87
CA ALA A 57 6.46 -1.35 -4.32
C ALA A 57 5.03 -1.05 -4.77
N PHE A 58 4.04 -1.71 -4.19
CA PHE A 58 2.62 -1.50 -4.49
C PHE A 58 2.17 -0.08 -4.19
N HIS A 59 2.44 0.40 -2.98
CA HIS A 59 2.01 1.74 -2.58
C HIS A 59 2.70 2.83 -3.40
N ARG A 60 3.97 2.63 -3.75
CA ARG A 60 4.68 3.54 -4.67
C ARG A 60 4.07 3.51 -6.07
N ALA A 61 3.76 2.33 -6.58
CA ALA A 61 3.15 2.18 -7.91
C ALA A 61 1.80 2.87 -8.02
N LEU A 62 0.97 2.82 -6.99
CA LEU A 62 -0.32 3.54 -6.98
C LEU A 62 -0.15 5.03 -7.21
N LEU A 63 0.85 5.63 -6.58
CA LEU A 63 1.14 7.06 -6.72
C LEU A 63 1.63 7.40 -8.13
N GLU A 64 2.46 6.54 -8.71
CA GLU A 64 2.96 6.71 -10.09
C GLU A 64 1.83 6.54 -11.12
N LEU A 65 0.96 5.56 -10.93
CA LEU A 65 -0.16 5.29 -11.83
C LEU A 65 -1.19 6.43 -11.87
N ALA A 66 -1.29 7.21 -10.81
CA ALA A 66 -2.14 8.41 -10.79
C ALA A 66 -1.72 9.44 -11.84
N GLY A 67 -0.45 9.46 -12.23
CA GLY A 67 0.06 10.33 -13.28
C GLY A 67 0.02 11.81 -12.96
N GLU A 68 0.01 12.17 -11.65
CA GLU A 68 -0.08 13.55 -11.19
C GLU A 68 1.22 13.93 -10.46
N PRO A 69 2.10 14.75 -11.08
CA PRO A 69 3.42 15.04 -10.52
C PRO A 69 3.40 15.69 -9.14
N LEU A 70 2.46 16.59 -8.87
CA LEU A 70 2.35 17.25 -7.56
C LEU A 70 1.99 16.24 -6.48
N LEU A 71 1.04 15.35 -6.78
CA LEU A 71 0.64 14.30 -5.85
C LEU A 71 1.82 13.35 -5.57
N SER A 72 2.53 12.93 -6.60
CA SER A 72 3.70 12.03 -6.46
C SER A 72 4.80 12.64 -5.59
N ARG A 73 5.10 13.91 -5.78
CA ARG A 73 6.12 14.63 -4.98
C ARG A 73 5.69 14.80 -3.53
N THR A 74 4.43 15.20 -3.31
CA THR A 74 3.89 15.36 -1.96
C THR A 74 3.90 14.04 -1.22
N ALA A 75 3.49 12.97 -1.88
CA ALA A 75 3.46 11.64 -1.32
C ALA A 75 4.87 11.09 -1.03
N GLU A 76 5.86 11.40 -1.86
CA GLU A 76 7.25 10.98 -1.62
C GLU A 76 7.84 11.64 -0.37
N VAL A 77 7.63 12.94 -0.18
CA VAL A 77 8.04 13.63 1.04
C VAL A 77 7.32 13.01 2.25
N HIS A 78 6.04 12.76 2.13
CA HIS A 78 5.26 12.14 3.19
C HIS A 78 5.74 10.72 3.50
N ARG A 79 6.12 9.93 2.49
CA ARG A 79 6.67 8.59 2.64
C ARG A 79 7.96 8.60 3.46
N ILE A 80 8.83 9.56 3.20
CA ILE A 80 10.08 9.72 3.97
C ILE A 80 9.74 9.95 5.45
N LEU A 81 8.80 10.84 5.73
CA LEU A 81 8.35 11.09 7.11
C LEU A 81 7.74 9.84 7.75
N THR A 82 6.88 9.14 7.04
CA THR A 82 6.24 7.93 7.52
C THR A 82 7.27 6.85 7.87
N THR A 83 8.24 6.62 6.98
CA THR A 83 9.28 5.62 7.19
C THR A 83 10.16 5.96 8.39
N SER A 84 10.42 7.25 8.62
CA SER A 84 11.22 7.72 9.75
C SER A 84 10.49 7.61 11.09
N LEU A 85 9.18 7.90 11.09
CA LEU A 85 8.38 7.95 12.32
C LEU A 85 7.76 6.60 12.68
N ALA A 86 7.41 5.80 11.67
CA ALA A 86 6.74 4.51 11.84
C ALA A 86 7.31 3.47 10.87
N PRO A 87 8.55 3.01 11.08
CA PRO A 87 9.17 2.02 10.21
C PRO A 87 8.53 0.64 10.38
N GLY A 88 8.46 -0.13 9.29
CA GLY A 88 7.91 -1.49 9.27
C GLY A 88 6.45 -1.54 8.86
N LEU A 89 5.85 -2.71 9.03
CA LEU A 89 4.42 -2.95 8.77
C LEU A 89 3.68 -3.12 10.09
N TYR A 90 2.57 -2.43 10.22
CA TYR A 90 1.75 -2.39 11.43
C TYR A 90 0.51 -3.30 11.34
N ARG A 91 0.40 -4.07 10.26
CA ARG A 91 -0.70 -5.00 10.04
C ARG A 91 -0.21 -6.36 9.57
N ASP A 92 -0.96 -7.39 9.91
CA ASP A 92 -0.65 -8.76 9.52
C ASP A 92 -0.81 -8.92 7.98
N PRO A 93 0.19 -9.47 7.28
CA PRO A 93 0.07 -9.77 5.85
C PRO A 93 -1.14 -10.64 5.49
N HIS A 94 -1.58 -11.54 6.36
CA HIS A 94 -2.79 -12.34 6.15
C HIS A 94 -4.06 -11.49 6.04
N GLU A 95 -4.09 -10.33 6.69
CA GLU A 95 -5.18 -9.37 6.60
C GLU A 95 -5.03 -8.44 5.41
N THR A 96 -3.82 -7.95 5.17
CA THR A 96 -3.57 -6.94 4.14
C THR A 96 -3.54 -7.51 2.72
N HIS A 97 -3.15 -8.77 2.56
CA HIS A 97 -3.10 -9.38 1.23
C HIS A 97 -4.46 -9.35 0.49
N PRO A 98 -5.58 -9.82 1.09
CA PRO A 98 -6.87 -9.70 0.43
C PRO A 98 -7.31 -8.26 0.21
N GLU A 99 -6.92 -7.32 1.07
CA GLU A 99 -7.21 -5.90 0.88
C GLU A 99 -6.48 -5.32 -0.34
N HIS A 100 -5.20 -5.66 -0.53
CA HIS A 100 -4.44 -5.27 -1.71
C HIS A 100 -5.08 -5.80 -3.00
N LEU A 101 -5.51 -7.07 -2.99
CA LEU A 101 -6.18 -7.65 -4.15
C LEU A 101 -7.52 -6.98 -4.45
N ALA A 102 -8.27 -6.58 -3.43
CA ALA A 102 -9.52 -5.84 -3.58
C ALA A 102 -9.31 -4.46 -4.21
N ILE A 103 -8.24 -3.76 -3.83
CA ILE A 103 -7.87 -2.48 -4.45
C ILE A 103 -7.55 -2.69 -5.93
N ILE A 104 -6.75 -3.71 -6.26
CA ILE A 104 -6.38 -4.04 -7.64
C ILE A 104 -7.65 -4.34 -8.46
N GLU A 105 -8.58 -5.09 -7.91
CA GLU A 105 -9.85 -5.41 -8.56
C GLU A 105 -10.69 -4.15 -8.84
N ALA A 106 -10.82 -3.26 -7.85
CA ALA A 106 -11.55 -2.00 -8.03
C ALA A 106 -10.91 -1.10 -9.10
N LEU A 107 -9.58 -1.05 -9.14
CA LEU A 107 -8.85 -0.34 -10.19
C LEU A 107 -9.14 -0.96 -11.57
N GLY A 108 -9.15 -2.28 -11.67
CA GLY A 108 -9.44 -3.00 -12.91
C GLY A 108 -10.86 -2.78 -13.41
N ASP A 109 -11.81 -2.62 -12.50
CA ASP A 109 -13.20 -2.31 -12.81
C ASP A 109 -13.44 -0.84 -13.19
N GLY A 110 -12.41 0.00 -13.02
CA GLY A 110 -12.54 1.46 -13.22
C GLY A 110 -13.43 2.12 -12.18
N ASP A 111 -13.65 1.47 -11.04
CA ASP A 111 -14.49 1.98 -9.95
C ASP A 111 -13.68 2.89 -9.04
N ALA A 112 -13.61 4.17 -9.40
CA ALA A 112 -12.81 5.18 -8.71
C ALA A 112 -13.25 5.37 -7.26
N ASP A 113 -14.54 5.40 -6.98
CA ASP A 113 -15.06 5.59 -5.63
C ASP A 113 -14.67 4.41 -4.72
N ARG A 114 -14.86 3.20 -5.22
CA ARG A 114 -14.53 1.99 -4.47
C ARG A 114 -13.01 1.87 -4.25
N ALA A 115 -12.21 2.15 -5.27
CA ALA A 115 -10.76 2.10 -5.16
C ALA A 115 -10.24 3.08 -4.11
N GLU A 116 -10.76 4.32 -4.09
CA GLU A 116 -10.42 5.32 -3.08
C GLU A 116 -10.82 4.87 -1.68
N ASP A 117 -12.05 4.40 -1.49
CA ASP A 117 -12.55 3.97 -0.18
C ASP A 117 -11.76 2.78 0.37
N LEU A 118 -11.46 1.80 -0.47
CA LEU A 118 -10.67 0.64 -0.09
C LEU A 118 -9.24 1.03 0.31
N ALA A 119 -8.61 1.92 -0.45
CA ALA A 119 -7.26 2.40 -0.13
C ALA A 119 -7.22 3.16 1.18
N ARG A 120 -8.18 4.06 1.41
CA ARG A 120 -8.27 4.83 2.66
C ARG A 120 -8.48 3.91 3.87
N SER A 121 -9.41 2.98 3.77
CA SER A 121 -9.70 2.04 4.85
C SER A 121 -8.51 1.15 5.16
N HIS A 122 -7.83 0.67 4.12
CA HIS A 122 -6.64 -0.15 4.23
C HIS A 122 -5.54 0.54 5.06
N ILE A 123 -5.25 1.79 4.75
CA ILE A 123 -4.19 2.53 5.45
C ILE A 123 -4.61 2.91 6.87
N ARG A 124 -5.85 3.36 7.05
CA ARG A 124 -6.37 3.74 8.38
C ARG A 124 -6.42 2.57 9.36
N ALA A 125 -6.60 1.36 8.86
CA ALA A 125 -6.64 0.17 9.71
C ALA A 125 -5.33 -0.09 10.48
N ALA A 126 -4.22 0.51 10.07
CA ALA A 126 -2.95 0.45 10.80
C ALA A 126 -2.92 1.35 12.05
N VAL A 127 -3.79 2.36 12.13
CA VAL A 127 -3.74 3.40 13.18
C VAL A 127 -3.80 2.83 14.61
N PRO A 128 -4.68 1.87 14.94
CA PRO A 128 -4.69 1.31 16.30
C PRO A 128 -3.34 0.69 16.70
N ASN A 129 -2.70 -0.04 15.81
CA ASN A 129 -1.40 -0.65 16.08
C ASN A 129 -0.28 0.39 16.18
N ILE A 130 -0.34 1.46 15.39
CA ILE A 130 0.60 2.57 15.49
C ILE A 130 0.47 3.25 16.86
N ARG A 131 -0.75 3.48 17.34
CA ARG A 131 -1.01 4.06 18.66
C ARG A 131 -0.46 3.21 19.79
N SER A 132 -0.55 1.89 19.67
CA SER A 132 -0.04 0.95 20.68
C SER A 132 1.44 0.62 20.49
N GLY A 133 2.07 1.06 19.40
CA GLY A 133 3.45 0.73 19.06
C GLY A 133 3.66 -0.73 18.64
N THR A 134 2.62 -1.39 18.18
CA THR A 134 2.65 -2.81 17.79
C THR A 134 3.11 -2.95 16.34
N VAL A 135 4.38 -3.27 16.13
CA VAL A 135 4.93 -3.57 14.80
C VAL A 135 4.78 -5.06 14.52
N VAL A 136 4.13 -5.41 13.41
CA VAL A 136 3.93 -6.80 12.99
C VAL A 136 5.11 -7.32 12.18
N VAL A 137 5.56 -6.52 11.21
CA VAL A 137 6.75 -6.83 10.41
C VAL A 137 7.75 -5.69 10.61
N PRO A 138 8.91 -5.94 11.25
CA PRO A 138 9.94 -4.92 11.43
C PRO A 138 10.45 -4.42 10.08
N ALA A 139 10.91 -3.17 10.04
CA ALA A 139 11.52 -2.61 8.84
C ALA A 139 12.74 -3.43 8.43
N ILE A 140 12.80 -3.78 7.14
CA ILE A 140 13.90 -4.52 6.55
C ILE A 140 14.73 -3.52 5.77
N GLY A 141 15.93 -3.23 6.27
CA GLY A 141 16.85 -2.29 5.64
C GLY A 141 17.46 -2.85 4.37
N PRO A 142 18.10 -2.00 3.55
CA PRO A 142 18.86 -2.47 2.40
C PRO A 142 20.00 -3.37 2.90
N SER A 143 20.10 -4.55 2.32
CA SER A 143 21.18 -5.49 2.58
C SER A 143 22.48 -5.02 1.94
#